data_7f28605beef61b3737d5f94f774a3479
#
_entry.id   7f28605beef61b3737d5f94f774a3479
#
_cell.length_a   1.000
_cell.length_b   1.000
_cell.length_c   1.000
_cell.angle_alpha   90.00
_cell.angle_beta   90.00
_cell.angle_gamma   90.00
#
_symmetry.space_group_name_H-M   'P 1'
#
loop_
_entity.id
_entity.type
_entity.pdbx_description
1 polymer ?
#
loop_
_entity_poly.entity_id
_entity_poly.type
_entity_poly.pdbx_seq_one_letter_code
_entity_poly.pdbx_strand_id
1 'polypeptide(L)'
;MLCDVVYDGIGKTTFPASLDCLRPLGYFVSFGSASGQIEAFNINILQTKGSLFATRPTLNHYVAKREDLVATAKDLFDKVGSGAVKIPINQKYALKDARKSHEDLEGRGTTGSSILIP
;
A
#
# COMPACT_ATOMS: atom_id res chain seq x y z
N MET A 1 -21.48 -0.83 -7.21
CA MET A 1 -20.84 -2.16 -6.93
C MET A 1 -19.95 -1.98 -5.72
N LEU A 2 -20.05 -2.83 -4.69
CA LEU A 2 -19.23 -2.75 -3.47
C LEU A 2 -18.08 -3.78 -3.57
N CYS A 3 -16.96 -3.50 -2.87
CA CYS A 3 -15.75 -4.30 -2.91
C CYS A 3 -15.72 -5.32 -1.74
N ASP A 4 -15.10 -6.49 -1.97
CA ASP A 4 -14.82 -7.46 -0.90
C ASP A 4 -13.73 -6.97 0.05
N VAL A 5 -12.71 -6.30 -0.51
CA VAL A 5 -11.53 -5.81 0.20
C VAL A 5 -11.16 -4.42 -0.29
N VAL A 6 -10.81 -3.54 0.63
CA VAL A 6 -10.16 -2.26 0.34
C VAL A 6 -8.77 -2.26 0.96
N TYR A 7 -7.74 -2.08 0.14
CA TYR A 7 -6.36 -1.85 0.55
C TYR A 7 -6.09 -0.36 0.60
N ASP A 8 -5.91 0.20 1.79
CA ASP A 8 -5.71 1.63 2.00
C ASP A 8 -4.28 1.93 2.48
N GLY A 9 -3.51 2.59 1.62
CA GLY A 9 -2.16 3.08 1.91
C GLY A 9 -2.11 4.57 2.26
N ILE A 10 -3.24 5.28 2.19
CA ILE A 10 -3.34 6.73 2.35
C ILE A 10 -3.64 7.12 3.79
N GLY A 11 -4.63 6.48 4.42
CA GLY A 11 -4.93 6.61 5.84
C GLY A 11 -5.93 7.72 6.17
N LYS A 12 -5.47 8.79 6.88
CA LYS A 12 -6.36 9.81 7.48
C LYS A 12 -7.43 10.35 6.54
N THR A 13 -7.07 10.71 5.32
CA THR A 13 -8.01 11.39 4.39
C THR A 13 -8.95 10.43 3.66
N THR A 14 -8.65 9.14 3.61
CA THR A 14 -9.44 8.15 2.87
C THR A 14 -10.24 7.21 3.77
N PHE A 15 -9.88 7.08 5.04
CA PHE A 15 -10.47 6.11 5.95
C PHE A 15 -12.01 6.05 5.94
N PRO A 16 -12.76 7.16 6.07
CA PRO A 16 -14.23 7.07 6.08
C PRO A 16 -14.80 6.54 4.75
N ALA A 17 -14.31 7.07 3.63
CA ALA A 17 -14.78 6.68 2.29
C ALA A 17 -14.35 5.23 1.94
N SER A 18 -13.20 4.79 2.41
CA SER A 18 -12.72 3.42 2.22
C SER A 18 -13.67 2.39 2.84
N LEU A 19 -14.28 2.69 3.99
CA LEU A 19 -15.28 1.81 4.59
C LEU A 19 -16.59 1.79 3.79
N ASP A 20 -16.96 2.91 3.16
CA ASP A 20 -18.19 3.01 2.35
C ASP A 20 -18.10 2.23 1.02
N CYS A 21 -16.89 1.91 0.59
CA CYS A 21 -16.68 1.08 -0.59
C CYS A 21 -16.89 -0.43 -0.34
N LEU A 22 -16.96 -0.85 0.92
CA LEU A 22 -17.01 -2.27 1.29
C LEU A 22 -18.44 -2.81 1.33
N ARG A 23 -18.62 -4.03 0.80
CA ARG A 23 -19.86 -4.79 1.06
C ARG A 23 -19.93 -5.24 2.53
N PRO A 24 -21.11 -5.64 3.02
CA PRO A 24 -21.22 -6.29 4.32
C PRO A 24 -20.23 -7.46 4.44
N LEU A 25 -19.60 -7.61 5.60
CA LEU A 25 -18.55 -8.57 5.91
C LEU A 25 -17.27 -8.39 5.08
N GLY A 26 -17.05 -7.20 4.50
CA GLY A 26 -15.84 -6.86 3.76
C GLY A 26 -14.64 -6.55 4.65
N TYR A 27 -13.46 -6.49 4.05
CA TYR A 27 -12.18 -6.28 4.73
C TYR A 27 -11.59 -4.91 4.43
N PHE A 28 -11.35 -4.13 5.46
CA PHE A 28 -10.56 -2.91 5.40
C PHE A 28 -9.11 -3.22 5.83
N VAL A 29 -8.17 -3.11 4.91
CA VAL A 29 -6.74 -3.38 5.13
C VAL A 29 -5.97 -2.07 5.05
N SER A 30 -5.71 -1.45 6.22
CA SER A 30 -4.93 -0.23 6.31
C SER A 30 -3.44 -0.56 6.36
N PHE A 31 -2.72 -0.55 5.25
CA PHE A 31 -1.30 -0.90 5.21
C PHE A 31 -0.34 0.31 5.14
N GLY A 32 -0.87 1.53 4.97
CA GLY A 32 -0.10 2.77 4.88
C GLY A 32 -0.79 3.94 5.58
N SER A 33 -0.10 5.07 5.64
CA SER A 33 -0.57 6.32 6.25
C SER A 33 0.07 7.55 5.58
N ALA A 34 0.07 7.58 4.24
CA ALA A 34 0.72 8.64 3.46
C ALA A 34 0.12 10.04 3.75
N SER A 35 -1.16 10.14 4.10
CA SER A 35 -1.81 11.40 4.50
C SER A 35 -1.85 11.63 6.02
N GLY A 36 -1.21 10.78 6.79
CA GLY A 36 -1.24 10.74 8.25
C GLY A 36 -1.98 9.52 8.78
N GLN A 37 -1.80 9.28 10.08
CA GLN A 37 -2.46 8.16 10.77
C GLN A 37 -3.97 8.39 10.85
N ILE A 38 -4.73 7.30 10.77
CA ILE A 38 -6.16 7.30 11.08
C ILE A 38 -6.30 7.64 12.56
N GLU A 39 -7.10 8.65 12.87
CA GLU A 39 -7.38 9.06 14.25
C GLU A 39 -8.18 7.99 14.99
N ALA A 40 -8.19 8.06 16.31
CA ALA A 40 -9.02 7.17 17.11
C ALA A 40 -10.49 7.28 16.70
N PHE A 41 -11.14 6.16 16.49
CA PHE A 41 -12.52 6.08 16.07
C PHE A 41 -13.30 5.06 16.91
N ASN A 42 -14.61 5.26 16.98
CA ASN A 42 -15.49 4.30 17.66
C ASN A 42 -15.60 3.04 16.81
N ILE A 43 -15.25 1.89 17.38
CA ILE A 43 -15.29 0.59 16.70
C ILE A 43 -16.70 0.24 16.18
N ASN A 44 -17.76 0.80 16.77
CA ASN A 44 -19.13 0.57 16.32
C ASN A 44 -19.36 0.99 14.85
N ILE A 45 -18.47 1.80 14.28
CA ILE A 45 -18.54 2.13 12.84
C ILE A 45 -18.45 0.88 11.98
N LEU A 46 -17.68 -0.12 12.38
CA LEU A 46 -17.56 -1.38 11.65
C LEU A 46 -18.89 -2.15 11.61
N GLN A 47 -19.65 -2.11 12.73
CA GLN A 47 -20.99 -2.70 12.80
C GLN A 47 -21.96 -1.96 11.88
N THR A 48 -22.01 -0.62 11.98
CA THR A 48 -22.98 0.20 11.22
C THR A 48 -22.72 0.19 9.72
N LYS A 49 -21.45 -0.01 9.31
CA LYS A 49 -21.04 -0.13 7.89
C LYS A 49 -21.16 -1.55 7.33
N GLY A 50 -21.70 -2.51 8.09
CA GLY A 50 -21.98 -3.86 7.60
C GLY A 50 -21.16 -4.97 8.24
N SER A 51 -20.84 -4.87 9.53
CA SER A 51 -20.06 -5.87 10.26
C SER A 51 -18.69 -6.13 9.61
N LEU A 52 -17.98 -5.05 9.32
CA LEU A 52 -16.71 -5.07 8.59
C LEU A 52 -15.56 -5.65 9.45
N PHE A 53 -14.57 -6.22 8.77
CA PHE A 53 -13.29 -6.58 9.37
C PHE A 53 -12.28 -5.47 9.08
N ALA A 54 -11.49 -5.08 10.09
CA ALA A 54 -10.43 -4.09 9.93
C ALA A 54 -9.10 -4.64 10.45
N THR A 55 -8.03 -4.43 9.70
CA THR A 55 -6.67 -4.82 10.10
C THR A 55 -5.64 -3.78 9.69
N ARG A 56 -4.58 -3.70 10.49
CA ARG A 56 -3.39 -2.88 10.20
C ARG A 56 -2.16 -3.81 10.17
N PRO A 57 -1.87 -4.43 9.01
CA PRO A 57 -0.74 -5.33 8.90
C PRO A 57 0.60 -4.59 8.92
N THR A 58 1.65 -5.28 9.34
CA THR A 58 3.04 -4.87 9.15
C THR A 58 3.82 -5.99 8.47
N LEU A 59 4.59 -5.65 7.46
CA LEU A 59 5.41 -6.60 6.69
C LEU A 59 6.30 -7.45 7.62
N ASN A 60 6.84 -6.84 8.67
CA ASN A 60 7.73 -7.52 9.62
C ASN A 60 7.12 -8.77 10.27
N HIS A 61 5.81 -8.82 10.48
CA HIS A 61 5.16 -10.02 11.02
C HIS A 61 5.03 -11.14 9.98
N TYR A 62 4.89 -10.79 8.70
CA TYR A 62 4.76 -11.76 7.61
C TYR A 62 6.09 -12.38 7.19
N VAL A 63 7.20 -11.65 7.38
CA VAL A 63 8.53 -12.06 6.96
C VAL A 63 9.51 -12.16 8.14
N ALA A 64 9.00 -12.41 9.33
CA ALA A 64 9.82 -12.49 10.56
C ALA A 64 10.88 -13.60 10.49
N LYS A 65 10.56 -14.72 9.86
CA LYS A 65 11.50 -15.80 9.63
C LYS A 65 12.20 -15.62 8.29
N ARG A 66 13.48 -16.00 8.23
CA ARG A 66 14.28 -15.92 7.01
C ARG A 66 13.66 -16.71 5.86
N GLU A 67 13.10 -17.89 6.15
CA GLU A 67 12.43 -18.75 5.17
C GLU A 67 11.22 -18.05 4.53
N ASP A 68 10.38 -17.38 5.32
CA ASP A 68 9.21 -16.64 4.82
C ASP A 68 9.63 -15.46 3.94
N LEU A 69 10.68 -14.73 4.36
CA LEU A 69 11.25 -13.64 3.57
C LEU A 69 11.74 -14.14 2.20
N VAL A 70 12.50 -15.23 2.20
CA VAL A 70 13.06 -15.79 0.97
C VAL A 70 11.95 -16.30 0.04
N ALA A 71 10.95 -17.01 0.58
CA ALA A 71 9.81 -17.51 -0.19
C ALA A 71 9.00 -16.37 -0.81
N THR A 72 8.67 -15.34 -0.02
CA THR A 72 7.92 -14.17 -0.48
C THR A 72 8.69 -13.38 -1.54
N ALA A 73 9.99 -13.15 -1.33
CA ALA A 73 10.83 -12.46 -2.30
C ALA A 73 10.93 -13.26 -3.61
N LYS A 74 11.10 -14.58 -3.52
CA LYS A 74 11.15 -15.45 -4.70
C LYS A 74 9.84 -15.37 -5.50
N ASP A 75 8.69 -15.47 -4.84
CA ASP A 75 7.38 -15.35 -5.52
C ASP A 75 7.26 -14.02 -6.27
N LEU A 76 7.64 -12.91 -5.63
CA LEU A 76 7.65 -11.60 -6.29
C LEU A 76 8.55 -11.58 -7.52
N PHE A 77 9.79 -12.06 -7.41
CA PHE A 77 10.72 -12.09 -8.54
C PHE A 77 10.26 -13.00 -9.66
N ASP A 78 9.66 -14.14 -9.35
CA ASP A 78 9.07 -15.04 -10.36
C ASP A 78 7.90 -14.35 -11.10
N LYS A 79 7.03 -13.62 -10.40
CA LYS A 79 5.92 -12.86 -11.01
C LYS A 79 6.42 -11.72 -11.90
N VAL A 80 7.43 -10.99 -11.46
CA VAL A 80 8.03 -9.91 -12.26
C VAL A 80 8.79 -10.50 -13.46
N GLY A 81 9.58 -11.54 -13.24
CA GLY A 81 10.37 -12.20 -14.30
C GLY A 81 9.52 -12.87 -15.38
N SER A 82 8.36 -13.42 -15.03
CA SER A 82 7.39 -13.96 -15.98
C SER A 82 6.57 -12.90 -16.74
N GLY A 83 6.66 -11.64 -16.32
CA GLY A 83 5.86 -10.54 -16.88
C GLY A 83 4.40 -10.50 -16.39
N ALA A 84 4.01 -11.38 -15.44
CA ALA A 84 2.69 -11.34 -14.81
C ALA A 84 2.47 -10.04 -14.03
N VAL A 85 3.53 -9.49 -13.45
CA VAL A 85 3.56 -8.16 -12.82
C VAL A 85 4.53 -7.27 -13.58
N LYS A 86 4.06 -6.12 -14.03
CA LYS A 86 4.88 -5.11 -14.70
C LYS A 86 5.09 -3.93 -13.76
N ILE A 87 6.35 -3.61 -13.50
CA ILE A 87 6.74 -2.45 -12.71
C ILE A 87 7.30 -1.39 -13.67
N PRO A 88 6.52 -0.36 -14.04
CA PRO A 88 7.00 0.68 -14.94
C PRO A 88 8.03 1.55 -14.22
N ILE A 89 9.26 1.58 -14.74
CA ILE A 89 10.33 2.47 -14.28
C ILE A 89 10.37 3.64 -15.26
N ASN A 90 9.71 4.73 -14.89
CA ASN A 90 9.53 5.87 -15.79
C ASN A 90 10.57 6.97 -15.58
N GLN A 91 11.22 7.01 -14.41
CA GLN A 91 12.25 8.00 -14.09
C GLN A 91 13.52 7.32 -13.57
N LYS A 92 14.67 7.79 -14.05
CA LYS A 92 15.99 7.35 -13.61
C LYS A 92 16.82 8.58 -13.23
N TYR A 93 17.40 8.59 -12.06
CA TYR A 93 18.28 9.65 -11.56
C TYR A 93 19.63 9.04 -11.18
N ALA A 94 20.70 9.79 -11.32
CA ALA A 94 21.95 9.41 -10.69
C ALA A 94 21.80 9.50 -9.16
N LEU A 95 22.48 8.67 -8.39
CA LEU A 95 22.40 8.67 -6.93
C LEU A 95 22.69 10.06 -6.33
N LYS A 96 23.64 10.80 -6.90
CA LYS A 96 23.96 12.18 -6.49
C LYS A 96 22.78 13.16 -6.63
N ASP A 97 21.82 12.85 -7.49
CA ASP A 97 20.65 13.67 -7.77
C ASP A 97 19.41 13.22 -6.98
N ALA A 98 19.61 12.45 -5.89
CA ALA A 98 18.53 11.93 -5.03
C ALA A 98 17.59 13.04 -4.55
N ARG A 99 18.13 14.22 -4.20
CA ARG A 99 17.32 15.39 -3.81
C ARG A 99 16.31 15.76 -4.89
N LYS A 100 16.75 15.83 -6.15
CA LYS A 100 15.86 16.15 -7.27
C LYS A 100 14.78 15.11 -7.45
N SER A 101 15.10 13.82 -7.29
CA SER A 101 14.10 12.74 -7.40
C SER A 101 13.00 12.87 -6.33
N HIS A 102 13.34 13.28 -5.11
CA HIS A 102 12.36 13.57 -4.06
C HIS A 102 11.50 14.80 -4.38
N GLU A 103 12.11 15.88 -4.83
CA GLU A 103 11.40 17.10 -5.22
C GLU A 103 10.39 16.83 -6.35
N ASP A 104 10.79 16.04 -7.38
CA ASP A 104 9.92 15.69 -8.50
C ASP A 104 8.76 14.77 -8.04
N LEU A 105 9.02 13.83 -7.12
CA LEU A 105 8.00 12.94 -6.55
C LEU A 105 6.98 13.73 -5.70
N GLU A 106 7.45 14.59 -4.80
CA GLU A 106 6.62 15.43 -3.95
C GLU A 106 5.81 16.45 -4.78
N GLY A 107 6.41 16.96 -5.86
CA GLY A 107 5.77 17.85 -6.83
C GLY A 107 4.74 17.13 -7.73
N ARG A 108 4.54 15.82 -7.57
CA ARG A 108 3.63 14.98 -8.40
C ARG A 108 3.95 15.04 -9.90
N GLY A 109 5.20 15.30 -10.25
CA GLY A 109 5.69 15.34 -11.63
C GLY A 109 6.09 13.96 -12.18
N THR A 110 5.97 12.91 -11.37
CA THR A 110 6.42 11.55 -11.71
C THR A 110 5.26 10.56 -11.84
N THR A 111 5.48 9.50 -12.61
CA THR A 111 4.57 8.37 -12.75
C THR A 111 5.33 7.05 -12.67
N GLY A 112 4.68 5.97 -12.23
CA GLY A 112 5.36 4.69 -12.04
C GLY A 112 6.43 4.76 -10.95
N SER A 113 7.50 4.00 -11.11
CA SER A 113 8.62 3.96 -10.15
C SER A 113 9.77 4.86 -10.60
N SER A 114 10.33 5.61 -9.66
CA SER A 114 11.59 6.34 -9.82
C SER A 114 12.72 5.53 -9.19
N ILE A 115 13.84 5.40 -9.90
CA ILE A 115 15.01 4.69 -9.38
C ILE A 115 16.24 5.61 -9.34
N LEU A 116 17.10 5.37 -8.34
CA LEU A 116 18.43 5.99 -8.23
C LEU A 116 19.48 4.98 -8.73
N ILE A 117 20.37 5.45 -9.58
CA ILE A 117 21.44 4.64 -10.15
C ILE A 117 22.76 5.12 -9.52
N PRO A 118 23.55 4.24 -8.86
CA PRO A 118 24.85 4.55 -8.29
C PRO A 118 25.87 5.03 -9.32
#